data_39a932221240b9bf838f8c80f4709aff
#
_entry.id   39a932221240b9bf838f8c80f4709aff
#
_cell.length_a   1.000
_cell.length_b   1.000
_cell.length_c   1.000
_cell.angle_alpha   90.00
_cell.angle_beta   90.00
_cell.angle_gamma   90.00
#
_symmetry.space_group_name_H-M   'P 1'
#
loop_
_entity.id
_entity.type
_entity.pdbx_description
1 polymer ?
#
loop_
_entity_poly.entity_id
_entity_poly.type
_entity_poly.pdbx_seq_one_letter_code
_entity_poly.pdbx_strand_id
1 'polypeptide(L)'
;VYKRQPICGSPGELSLFAPLIYDQIGINLCATFPVGVDISAEYPTVTNATASVIDISYDYGTDNVVITQIPGRPNCYSVKLSNLTVTFAINLYDENCRLIATEYPTAVYLPADTTAATYDEDVNPTSVELEIFAPYGVSYNSNAGGTPAYTPALNYIGFLSSDNGITQGLNLYAIPKVLDLDTTTDEVTVGLSLILQSLYYAGYR
;
A
#
# COMPACT_ATOMS: atom_id res chain seq x y z
N VAL A 1 39.60 0.37 30.13
CA VAL A 1 38.55 0.01 31.11
C VAL A 1 37.42 1.04 30.98
N TYR A 2 36.34 0.69 30.27
CA TYR A 2 35.16 1.53 30.22
C TYR A 2 34.43 1.39 31.56
N LYS A 3 34.55 2.39 32.42
CA LYS A 3 33.67 2.50 33.55
C LYS A 3 32.26 2.73 33.08
N ARG A 4 31.37 1.76 33.29
CA ARG A 4 29.94 2.00 33.18
C ARG A 4 29.59 3.15 34.09
N GLN A 5 29.24 4.31 33.51
CA GLN A 5 28.62 5.36 34.30
C GLN A 5 27.29 4.82 34.83
N PRO A 6 27.05 4.83 36.15
CA PRO A 6 25.72 4.51 36.62
C PRO A 6 24.77 5.54 36.04
N ILE A 7 23.69 5.07 35.43
CA ILE A 7 22.57 5.93 35.05
C ILE A 7 22.07 6.53 36.38
N CYS A 8 22.45 7.78 36.66
CA CYS A 8 22.01 8.50 37.85
C CYS A 8 20.51 8.81 37.69
N GLY A 9 19.71 8.13 38.48
CA GLY A 9 18.28 8.37 38.67
C GLY A 9 17.58 7.06 38.98
N SER A 10 16.63 7.07 39.88
CA SER A 10 15.62 6.01 39.94
C SER A 10 15.01 5.87 38.57
N PRO A 11 14.76 4.63 38.09
CA PRO A 11 14.02 4.48 36.83
C PRO A 11 12.68 5.21 36.98
N GLY A 12 12.61 6.42 36.42
CA GLY A 12 11.36 7.17 36.33
C GLY A 12 10.41 6.41 35.45
N GLU A 13 9.13 6.57 35.69
CA GLU A 13 8.10 6.04 34.78
C GLU A 13 8.37 6.56 33.36
N LEU A 14 8.65 5.64 32.45
CA LEU A 14 8.85 5.98 31.05
C LEU A 14 7.48 6.08 30.39
N SER A 15 7.07 7.29 30.03
CA SER A 15 5.88 7.47 29.19
C SER A 15 6.24 7.09 27.74
N LEU A 16 5.64 6.03 27.26
CA LEU A 16 5.77 5.59 25.87
C LEU A 16 4.57 6.06 25.06
N PHE A 17 4.82 6.73 23.93
CA PHE A 17 3.80 7.07 22.96
C PHE A 17 3.97 6.16 21.74
N ALA A 18 3.04 5.25 21.53
CA ALA A 18 3.16 4.21 20.52
C ALA A 18 1.89 4.11 19.67
N PRO A 19 2.02 3.73 18.37
CA PRO A 19 0.86 3.44 17.54
C PRO A 19 0.18 2.15 18.00
N LEU A 20 -1.15 2.16 18.05
CA LEU A 20 -1.99 1.03 18.35
C LEU A 20 -2.91 0.76 17.16
N ILE A 21 -2.85 -0.46 16.64
CA ILE A 21 -3.74 -0.94 15.58
C ILE A 21 -5.01 -1.45 16.27
N TYR A 22 -6.14 -0.84 15.97
CA TYR A 22 -7.45 -1.24 16.52
C TYR A 22 -8.14 -2.27 15.65
N ASP A 23 -7.95 -2.18 14.35
CA ASP A 23 -8.51 -3.12 13.40
C ASP A 23 -7.69 -3.12 12.12
N GLN A 24 -7.70 -4.25 11.42
CA GLN A 24 -7.07 -4.37 10.11
C GLN A 24 -7.80 -5.39 9.26
N ILE A 25 -7.88 -5.10 7.98
CA ILE A 25 -8.42 -5.99 6.95
C ILE A 25 -7.52 -5.94 5.73
N GLY A 26 -7.38 -7.05 5.02
CA GLY A 26 -6.56 -7.14 3.84
C GLY A 26 -7.22 -7.88 2.71
N ILE A 27 -6.79 -7.56 1.50
CA ILE A 27 -7.16 -8.26 0.27
C ILE A 27 -5.90 -8.53 -0.54
N ASN A 28 -5.86 -9.66 -1.25
CA ASN A 28 -4.80 -9.99 -2.18
C ASN A 28 -5.32 -9.84 -3.60
N LEU A 29 -4.59 -9.10 -4.40
CA LEU A 29 -4.82 -8.91 -5.83
C LEU A 29 -3.60 -9.46 -6.59
N CYS A 30 -3.77 -9.76 -7.87
CA CYS A 30 -2.69 -10.26 -8.71
C CYS A 30 -2.80 -9.64 -10.10
N ALA A 31 -1.67 -9.25 -10.67
CA ALA A 31 -1.63 -8.74 -12.05
C ALA A 31 -0.38 -9.23 -12.76
N THR A 32 -0.54 -9.57 -14.04
CA THR A 32 0.56 -9.82 -14.97
C THR A 32 0.66 -8.63 -15.92
N PHE A 33 1.87 -8.10 -16.06
CA PHE A 33 2.11 -6.91 -16.86
C PHE A 33 3.53 -6.90 -17.45
N PRO A 34 3.76 -6.23 -18.57
CA PRO A 34 5.08 -6.13 -19.18
C PRO A 34 6.05 -5.35 -18.28
N VAL A 35 7.28 -5.81 -18.21
CA VAL A 35 8.37 -5.10 -17.49
C VAL A 35 8.75 -3.79 -18.19
N GLY A 36 8.51 -3.72 -19.50
CA GLY A 36 8.76 -2.52 -20.31
C GLY A 36 10.06 -2.55 -21.11
N VAL A 37 10.82 -3.65 -21.02
CA VAL A 37 12.05 -3.90 -21.76
C VAL A 37 12.06 -5.32 -22.28
N ASP A 38 12.79 -5.58 -23.36
CA ASP A 38 13.07 -6.93 -23.84
C ASP A 38 14.15 -7.56 -22.95
N ILE A 39 13.70 -8.35 -21.95
CA ILE A 39 14.61 -8.96 -20.97
C ILE A 39 15.58 -9.91 -21.64
N SER A 40 15.11 -10.69 -22.59
CA SER A 40 15.92 -11.68 -23.28
C SER A 40 17.03 -11.07 -24.12
N ALA A 41 16.80 -9.90 -24.71
CA ALA A 41 17.79 -9.21 -25.52
C ALA A 41 18.69 -8.29 -24.69
N GLU A 42 18.15 -7.52 -23.73
CA GLU A 42 18.92 -6.55 -22.97
C GLU A 42 19.60 -7.16 -21.75
N TYR A 43 18.95 -8.13 -21.11
CA TYR A 43 19.38 -8.71 -19.84
C TYR A 43 19.35 -10.24 -19.85
N PRO A 44 20.05 -10.92 -20.76
CA PRO A 44 19.95 -12.38 -20.97
C PRO A 44 20.38 -13.25 -19.79
N THR A 45 20.97 -12.66 -18.75
CA THR A 45 21.39 -13.36 -17.54
C THR A 45 20.39 -13.27 -16.40
N VAL A 46 19.29 -12.55 -16.57
CA VAL A 46 18.25 -12.37 -15.56
C VAL A 46 17.50 -13.69 -15.35
N THR A 47 17.35 -14.07 -14.09
CA THR A 47 16.62 -15.27 -13.65
C THR A 47 15.59 -15.01 -12.57
N ASN A 48 15.72 -13.90 -11.84
CA ASN A 48 14.86 -13.55 -10.72
C ASN A 48 14.51 -12.08 -10.70
N ALA A 49 13.39 -11.76 -10.07
CA ALA A 49 12.98 -10.37 -9.85
C ALA A 49 12.42 -10.16 -8.44
N THR A 50 12.53 -8.94 -7.95
CA THR A 50 11.81 -8.46 -6.77
C THR A 50 11.05 -7.18 -7.11
N ALA A 51 9.94 -6.96 -6.43
CA ALA A 51 9.12 -5.77 -6.62
C ALA A 51 9.10 -4.92 -5.36
N SER A 52 9.11 -3.61 -5.55
CA SER A 52 8.84 -2.63 -4.50
C SER A 52 7.82 -1.62 -5.01
N VAL A 53 6.83 -1.25 -4.21
CA VAL A 53 5.87 -0.22 -4.59
C VAL A 53 6.51 1.16 -4.47
N ILE A 54 6.46 1.93 -5.55
CA ILE A 54 6.92 3.32 -5.59
C ILE A 54 5.75 4.27 -5.35
N ASP A 55 4.65 4.02 -6.08
CA ASP A 55 3.48 4.89 -6.04
C ASP A 55 2.21 4.06 -6.20
N ILE A 56 1.15 4.51 -5.54
CA ILE A 56 -0.20 4.01 -5.71
C ILE A 56 -1.06 5.18 -6.12
N SER A 57 -1.60 5.09 -7.30
CA SER A 57 -2.60 6.01 -7.81
C SER A 57 -3.97 5.35 -7.70
N TYR A 58 -4.85 6.01 -6.99
CA TYR A 58 -6.28 5.75 -7.00
C TYR A 58 -6.95 7.11 -7.17
N ASP A 59 -7.98 7.18 -7.99
CA ASP A 59 -8.67 8.43 -8.20
C ASP A 59 -9.39 8.87 -6.93
N TYR A 60 -8.87 9.94 -6.32
CA TYR A 60 -9.45 10.59 -5.17
C TYR A 60 -10.51 11.59 -5.63
N GLY A 61 -11.74 11.32 -5.38
CA GLY A 61 -12.74 12.41 -5.39
C GLY A 61 -13.71 12.41 -6.51
N THR A 62 -14.45 11.65 -6.85
CA THR A 62 -15.79 11.65 -7.39
C THR A 62 -16.37 10.25 -7.57
N ASP A 63 -15.78 9.18 -7.15
CA ASP A 63 -16.42 7.87 -7.06
C ASP A 63 -15.44 6.73 -6.80
N ASN A 64 -14.12 7.01 -6.58
CA ASN A 64 -13.11 5.96 -6.65
C ASN A 64 -12.55 5.51 -5.29
N VAL A 65 -12.46 6.40 -4.31
CA VAL A 65 -12.33 6.00 -2.89
C VAL A 65 -13.47 6.62 -2.12
N VAL A 66 -14.40 5.81 -1.69
CA VAL A 66 -15.53 6.26 -0.89
C VAL A 66 -15.41 5.65 0.50
N ILE A 67 -15.26 6.53 1.51
CA ILE A 67 -15.26 6.13 2.91
C ILE A 67 -16.59 6.58 3.51
N THR A 68 -17.43 5.62 3.86
CA THR A 68 -18.76 5.89 4.42
C THR A 68 -18.94 5.20 5.76
N GLN A 69 -19.57 5.86 6.69
CA GLN A 69 -19.96 5.23 7.95
C GLN A 69 -21.08 4.22 7.68
N ILE A 70 -20.97 3.02 8.22
CA ILE A 70 -21.98 1.97 8.05
C ILE A 70 -23.19 2.28 8.91
N PRO A 71 -24.41 2.42 8.34
CA PRO A 71 -25.60 2.71 9.09
C PRO A 71 -25.88 1.69 10.19
N GLY A 72 -26.17 2.16 11.40
CA GLY A 72 -26.46 1.30 12.56
C GLY A 72 -25.24 0.62 13.20
N ARG A 73 -24.03 0.84 12.69
CA ARG A 73 -22.78 0.32 13.24
C ARG A 73 -21.84 1.49 13.58
N PRO A 74 -21.91 2.05 14.79
CA PRO A 74 -21.10 3.19 15.17
C PRO A 74 -19.60 2.86 15.04
N ASN A 75 -18.85 3.82 14.52
CA ASN A 75 -17.39 3.70 14.29
C ASN A 75 -16.96 2.60 13.30
N CYS A 76 -17.89 2.00 12.57
CA CYS A 76 -17.57 1.12 11.45
C CYS A 76 -17.70 1.88 10.14
N TYR A 77 -16.71 1.71 9.28
CA TYR A 77 -16.61 2.39 8.00
C TYR A 77 -16.44 1.36 6.88
N SER A 78 -17.12 1.61 5.77
CA SER A 78 -16.85 0.94 4.50
C SER A 78 -15.89 1.81 3.70
N VAL A 79 -14.82 1.20 3.20
CA VAL A 79 -13.82 1.80 2.32
C VAL A 79 -13.88 1.08 0.99
N LYS A 80 -14.42 1.74 -0.02
CA LYS A 80 -14.46 1.24 -1.39
C LYS A 80 -13.27 1.79 -2.16
N LEU A 81 -12.48 0.89 -2.75
CA LEU A 81 -11.37 1.20 -3.65
C LEU A 81 -11.74 0.81 -5.07
N SER A 82 -11.44 1.66 -6.04
CA SER A 82 -11.62 1.38 -7.48
C SER A 82 -10.54 2.10 -8.28
N ASN A 83 -10.35 1.71 -9.53
CA ASN A 83 -9.36 2.28 -10.45
C ASN A 83 -7.94 2.36 -9.84
N LEU A 84 -7.50 1.24 -9.26
CA LEU A 84 -6.21 1.14 -8.57
C LEU A 84 -5.10 0.85 -9.56
N THR A 85 -4.14 1.75 -9.64
CA THR A 85 -2.95 1.62 -10.46
C THR A 85 -1.70 1.73 -9.56
N VAL A 86 -0.74 0.84 -9.75
CA VAL A 86 0.47 0.78 -8.92
C VAL A 86 1.70 0.86 -9.80
N THR A 87 2.61 1.76 -9.45
CA THR A 87 3.94 1.85 -10.07
C THR A 87 4.94 1.10 -9.20
N PHE A 88 5.72 0.24 -9.82
CA PHE A 88 6.72 -0.59 -9.15
C PHE A 88 8.14 -0.17 -9.51
N ALA A 89 9.09 -0.47 -8.62
CA ALA A 89 10.47 -0.74 -8.97
C ALA A 89 10.65 -2.25 -9.04
N ILE A 90 10.84 -2.78 -10.24
CA ILE A 90 11.16 -4.18 -10.49
C ILE A 90 12.67 -4.30 -10.59
N ASN A 91 13.28 -4.93 -9.59
CA ASN A 91 14.71 -5.21 -9.58
C ASN A 91 14.94 -6.58 -10.19
N LEU A 92 15.74 -6.63 -11.24
CA LEU A 92 16.10 -7.84 -12.00
C LEU A 92 17.47 -8.36 -11.55
N TYR A 93 17.57 -9.65 -11.26
CA TYR A 93 18.76 -10.30 -10.73
C TYR A 93 19.20 -11.47 -11.58
N ASP A 94 20.53 -11.72 -11.61
CA ASP A 94 21.12 -12.93 -12.18
C ASP A 94 21.02 -14.14 -11.21
N GLU A 95 21.49 -15.29 -11.64
CA GLU A 95 21.56 -16.52 -10.84
C GLU A 95 22.41 -16.39 -9.56
N ASN A 96 23.32 -15.41 -9.50
CA ASN A 96 24.17 -15.11 -8.35
C ASN A 96 23.59 -14.03 -7.44
N CYS A 97 22.33 -13.68 -7.61
CA CYS A 97 21.64 -12.61 -6.88
C CYS A 97 22.29 -11.24 -7.05
N ARG A 98 22.94 -10.96 -8.17
CA ARG A 98 23.44 -9.62 -8.49
C ARG A 98 22.36 -8.83 -9.19
N LEU A 99 22.17 -7.59 -8.76
CA LEU A 99 21.27 -6.66 -9.41
C LEU A 99 21.82 -6.30 -10.81
N ILE A 100 21.04 -6.59 -11.83
CA ILE A 100 21.37 -6.30 -13.24
C ILE A 100 20.74 -4.97 -13.66
N ALA A 101 19.43 -4.81 -13.39
CA ALA A 101 18.69 -3.63 -13.78
C ALA A 101 17.53 -3.37 -12.83
N THR A 102 16.98 -2.15 -12.87
CA THR A 102 15.74 -1.79 -12.19
C THR A 102 14.83 -1.09 -13.20
N GLU A 103 13.65 -1.65 -13.41
CA GLU A 103 12.62 -1.13 -14.30
C GLU A 103 11.43 -0.59 -13.52
N TYR A 104 10.67 0.32 -14.13
CA TYR A 104 9.60 1.05 -13.44
C TYR A 104 8.24 0.90 -14.11
N PRO A 105 7.71 -0.32 -14.26
CA PRO A 105 6.42 -0.54 -14.86
C PRO A 105 5.27 -0.09 -13.96
N THR A 106 4.12 0.16 -14.60
CA THR A 106 2.86 0.47 -13.94
C THR A 106 1.85 -0.62 -14.25
N ALA A 107 1.17 -1.10 -13.22
CA ALA A 107 0.17 -2.15 -13.31
C ALA A 107 -1.20 -1.68 -12.83
N VAL A 108 -2.26 -2.16 -13.48
CA VAL A 108 -3.65 -1.90 -13.10
C VAL A 108 -4.19 -3.11 -12.36
N TYR A 109 -4.54 -2.91 -11.08
CA TYR A 109 -5.10 -3.97 -10.23
C TYR A 109 -6.62 -3.94 -10.14
N LEU A 110 -7.23 -2.75 -10.18
CA LEU A 110 -8.68 -2.58 -10.23
C LEU A 110 -8.98 -1.78 -11.50
N PRO A 111 -9.27 -2.45 -12.62
CA PRO A 111 -9.52 -1.76 -13.89
C PRO A 111 -10.81 -0.92 -13.81
N ALA A 112 -10.89 0.13 -14.64
CA ALA A 112 -12.01 1.07 -14.62
C ALA A 112 -13.35 0.44 -15.05
N ASP A 113 -13.30 -0.62 -15.84
CA ASP A 113 -14.48 -1.30 -16.36
C ASP A 113 -14.26 -2.80 -16.59
N THR A 114 -15.35 -3.53 -16.79
CA THR A 114 -15.35 -4.98 -17.02
C THR A 114 -14.91 -5.41 -18.41
N THR A 115 -14.60 -4.48 -19.29
CA THR A 115 -14.12 -4.76 -20.65
C THR A 115 -12.59 -4.65 -20.76
N ALA A 116 -11.94 -4.18 -19.70
CA ALA A 116 -10.50 -4.10 -19.67
C ALA A 116 -9.85 -5.49 -19.75
N ALA A 117 -8.72 -5.59 -20.45
CA ALA A 117 -7.99 -6.86 -20.59
C ALA A 117 -7.51 -7.46 -19.26
N THR A 118 -7.36 -6.61 -18.24
CA THR A 118 -6.95 -7.00 -16.88
C THR A 118 -8.12 -7.35 -15.97
N TYR A 119 -9.38 -7.23 -16.46
CA TYR A 119 -10.54 -7.54 -15.63
C TYR A 119 -10.66 -9.05 -15.43
N ASP A 120 -10.81 -9.45 -14.19
CA ASP A 120 -11.16 -10.79 -13.76
C ASP A 120 -11.91 -10.65 -12.43
N GLU A 121 -13.15 -11.11 -12.37
CA GLU A 121 -14.02 -10.92 -11.20
C GLU A 121 -13.40 -11.49 -9.92
N ASP A 122 -12.65 -12.59 -10.04
CA ASP A 122 -12.04 -13.28 -8.90
C ASP A 122 -10.65 -12.74 -8.51
N VAL A 123 -9.94 -12.10 -9.46
CA VAL A 123 -8.54 -11.68 -9.28
C VAL A 123 -8.40 -10.17 -9.36
N ASN A 124 -8.96 -9.55 -10.40
CA ASN A 124 -8.91 -8.11 -10.65
C ASN A 124 -10.31 -7.53 -10.90
N PRO A 125 -11.17 -7.49 -9.88
CA PRO A 125 -12.48 -6.85 -10.00
C PRO A 125 -12.33 -5.35 -10.25
N THR A 126 -13.37 -4.68 -10.69
CA THR A 126 -13.35 -3.22 -10.90
C THR A 126 -13.31 -2.43 -9.60
N SER A 127 -13.75 -3.02 -8.50
CA SER A 127 -13.68 -2.41 -7.17
C SER A 127 -13.68 -3.45 -6.07
N VAL A 128 -13.14 -3.06 -4.93
CA VAL A 128 -13.20 -3.83 -3.67
C VAL A 128 -13.75 -2.97 -2.56
N GLU A 129 -14.48 -3.57 -1.64
CA GLU A 129 -15.06 -2.91 -0.49
C GLU A 129 -14.57 -3.57 0.80
N LEU A 130 -13.98 -2.79 1.69
CA LEU A 130 -13.38 -3.23 2.94
C LEU A 130 -14.08 -2.55 4.11
N GLU A 131 -14.61 -3.34 5.05
CA GLU A 131 -15.21 -2.82 6.28
C GLU A 131 -14.18 -2.79 7.40
N ILE A 132 -14.08 -1.67 8.10
CA ILE A 132 -13.12 -1.48 9.18
C ILE A 132 -13.72 -0.75 10.37
N PHE A 133 -13.28 -1.12 11.57
CA PHE A 133 -13.65 -0.44 12.81
C PHE A 133 -12.62 0.64 13.16
N ALA A 134 -13.07 1.90 13.30
CA ALA A 134 -12.25 3.05 13.65
C ALA A 134 -12.84 3.80 14.85
N PRO A 135 -12.49 3.40 16.10
CA PRO A 135 -13.17 3.86 17.33
C PRO A 135 -13.08 5.36 17.57
N TYR A 136 -12.06 6.02 17.06
CA TYR A 136 -11.87 7.47 17.19
C TYR A 136 -12.20 8.23 15.90
N GLY A 137 -12.92 7.60 14.98
CA GLY A 137 -13.30 8.16 13.70
C GLY A 137 -12.15 8.14 12.68
N VAL A 138 -12.34 8.88 11.60
CA VAL A 138 -11.38 9.02 10.50
C VAL A 138 -10.90 10.47 10.43
N SER A 139 -9.67 10.66 9.98
CA SER A 139 -9.17 12.00 9.69
C SER A 139 -9.80 12.54 8.41
N TYR A 140 -9.86 13.85 8.28
CA TYR A 140 -10.44 14.53 7.13
C TYR A 140 -9.40 15.45 6.49
N ASN A 141 -9.32 15.42 5.17
CA ASN A 141 -8.55 16.39 4.41
C ASN A 141 -9.47 17.59 4.11
N SER A 142 -8.99 18.80 4.32
CA SER A 142 -9.66 20.01 3.85
C SER A 142 -9.26 20.25 2.38
N ASN A 143 -10.22 20.24 1.48
CA ASN A 143 -9.95 20.64 0.10
C ASN A 143 -9.64 22.14 0.03
N ALA A 144 -8.52 22.49 -0.63
CA ALA A 144 -8.02 23.85 -0.79
C ALA A 144 -8.84 24.73 -1.79
N GLY A 145 -10.15 24.50 -1.92
CA GLY A 145 -10.99 25.12 -2.93
C GLY A 145 -12.12 26.04 -2.40
N GLY A 146 -11.96 26.67 -1.25
CA GLY A 146 -12.86 27.76 -0.81
C GLY A 146 -14.20 27.34 -0.21
N THR A 147 -14.65 26.14 -0.35
CA THR A 147 -15.73 25.53 0.44
C THR A 147 -15.14 24.38 1.26
N PRO A 148 -15.30 24.34 2.58
CA PRO A 148 -14.77 23.27 3.40
C PRO A 148 -15.56 21.97 3.14
N ALA A 149 -15.19 21.24 2.12
CA ALA A 149 -15.58 19.86 1.94
C ALA A 149 -14.58 19.00 2.67
N TYR A 150 -14.96 18.50 3.84
CA TYR A 150 -14.14 17.52 4.57
C TYR A 150 -14.37 16.14 3.96
N THR A 151 -13.35 15.63 3.28
CA THR A 151 -13.36 14.25 2.79
C THR A 151 -12.56 13.37 3.75
N PRO A 152 -13.06 12.18 4.12
CA PRO A 152 -12.29 11.24 4.91
C PRO A 152 -10.95 10.95 4.24
N ALA A 153 -9.86 10.95 5.01
CA ALA A 153 -8.52 10.73 4.50
C ALA A 153 -8.14 9.25 4.63
N LEU A 154 -7.67 8.70 3.53
CA LEU A 154 -6.95 7.44 3.51
C LEU A 154 -5.47 7.75 3.28
N ASN A 155 -4.62 7.35 4.21
CA ASN A 155 -3.19 7.60 4.12
C ASN A 155 -2.50 6.35 3.58
N TYR A 156 -1.76 6.50 2.49
CA TYR A 156 -0.90 5.44 1.99
C TYR A 156 0.46 5.48 2.69
N ILE A 157 0.90 4.34 3.19
CA ILE A 157 2.21 4.17 3.80
C ILE A 157 3.07 3.31 2.89
N GLY A 158 4.00 3.96 2.18
CA GLY A 158 5.00 3.30 1.33
C GLY A 158 6.35 3.22 2.04
N PHE A 159 7.09 2.15 1.76
CA PHE A 159 8.43 1.95 2.34
C PHE A 159 9.51 2.86 1.72
N LEU A 160 9.25 3.50 0.59
CA LEU A 160 10.22 4.29 -0.17
C LEU A 160 10.00 5.80 -0.10
N SER A 161 8.90 6.26 0.50
CA SER A 161 8.65 7.70 0.64
C SER A 161 9.05 8.20 2.01
N SER A 162 9.95 9.18 2.05
CA SER A 162 10.38 9.86 3.29
C SER A 162 9.28 10.73 3.91
N ASP A 163 8.23 11.02 3.17
CA ASP A 163 7.18 11.96 3.59
C ASP A 163 5.96 11.27 4.21
N ASN A 164 5.90 9.93 4.14
CA ASN A 164 4.78 9.16 4.66
C ASN A 164 5.05 8.75 6.11
N GLY A 165 4.88 9.66 7.02
CA GLY A 165 4.81 9.33 8.44
C GLY A 165 3.54 8.53 8.76
N ILE A 166 3.62 7.63 9.74
CA ILE A 166 2.44 6.95 10.28
C ILE A 166 1.50 8.00 10.83
N THR A 167 0.31 8.10 10.25
CA THR A 167 -0.71 9.07 10.65
C THR A 167 -1.84 8.38 11.40
N GLN A 168 -2.53 9.13 12.25
CA GLN A 168 -3.73 8.63 12.93
C GLN A 168 -4.89 8.49 11.93
N GLY A 169 -5.70 7.45 12.10
CA GLY A 169 -6.85 7.16 11.26
C GLY A 169 -6.64 5.95 10.37
N LEU A 170 -7.15 6.00 9.15
CA LEU A 170 -7.07 4.92 8.19
C LEU A 170 -5.76 4.99 7.40
N ASN A 171 -5.05 3.87 7.37
CA ASN A 171 -3.80 3.73 6.66
C ASN A 171 -3.88 2.52 5.72
N LEU A 172 -3.40 2.69 4.49
CA LEU A 172 -3.34 1.64 3.49
C LEU A 172 -1.88 1.25 3.25
N TYR A 173 -1.58 -0.03 3.40
CA TYR A 173 -0.29 -0.62 3.07
C TYR A 173 -0.42 -1.47 1.83
N ALA A 174 0.58 -1.45 0.97
CA ALA A 174 0.68 -2.32 -0.18
C ALA A 174 2.00 -3.08 -0.13
N ILE A 175 1.91 -4.39 -0.07
CA ILE A 175 3.05 -5.29 -0.01
C ILE A 175 3.09 -6.12 -1.29
N PRO A 176 4.05 -5.86 -2.19
CA PRO A 176 4.19 -6.60 -3.43
C PRO A 176 5.00 -7.87 -3.22
N LYS A 177 4.72 -8.87 -4.04
CA LYS A 177 5.53 -10.09 -4.17
C LYS A 177 5.54 -10.53 -5.62
N VAL A 178 6.71 -10.67 -6.21
CA VAL A 178 6.86 -11.31 -7.52
C VAL A 178 6.50 -12.78 -7.37
N LEU A 179 5.56 -13.25 -8.16
CA LEU A 179 5.09 -14.63 -8.21
C LEU A 179 5.72 -15.37 -9.36
N ASP A 180 5.91 -14.68 -10.49
CA ASP A 180 6.50 -15.24 -11.70
C ASP A 180 7.22 -14.15 -12.50
N LEU A 181 8.24 -14.53 -13.25
CA LEU A 181 8.95 -13.71 -14.23
C LEU A 181 9.13 -14.52 -15.50
N ASP A 182 8.43 -14.15 -16.55
CA ASP A 182 8.59 -14.76 -17.88
C ASP A 182 9.52 -13.89 -18.74
N THR A 183 10.74 -14.36 -18.89
CA THR A 183 11.76 -13.69 -19.73
C THR A 183 11.54 -13.91 -21.21
N THR A 184 10.57 -14.72 -21.62
CA THR A 184 10.23 -14.98 -23.03
C THR A 184 9.18 -14.01 -23.52
N THR A 185 8.22 -13.66 -22.65
CA THR A 185 7.16 -12.69 -22.95
C THR A 185 7.44 -11.30 -22.38
N ASP A 186 8.54 -11.16 -21.63
CA ASP A 186 8.93 -9.91 -20.93
C ASP A 186 7.90 -9.45 -19.90
N GLU A 187 7.20 -10.41 -19.30
CA GLU A 187 6.13 -10.15 -18.34
C GLU A 187 6.52 -10.56 -16.93
N VAL A 188 6.00 -9.82 -15.97
CA VAL A 188 6.10 -10.16 -14.55
C VAL A 188 4.70 -10.27 -13.94
N THR A 189 4.51 -11.31 -13.13
CA THR A 189 3.30 -11.48 -12.33
C THR A 189 3.59 -11.06 -10.90
N VAL A 190 2.88 -10.04 -10.42
CA VAL A 190 3.05 -9.51 -9.07
C VAL A 190 1.74 -9.64 -8.29
N GLY A 191 1.82 -10.39 -7.19
CA GLY A 191 0.79 -10.39 -6.16
C GLY A 191 0.93 -9.14 -5.30
N LEU A 192 -0.20 -8.49 -5.00
CA LEU A 192 -0.27 -7.29 -4.19
C LEU A 192 -1.20 -7.52 -3.00
N SER A 193 -0.64 -7.52 -1.79
CA SER A 193 -1.43 -7.52 -0.57
C SER A 193 -1.72 -6.09 -0.15
N LEU A 194 -2.98 -5.68 -0.21
CA LEU A 194 -3.46 -4.42 0.32
C LEU A 194 -3.98 -4.64 1.74
N ILE A 195 -3.47 -3.90 2.71
CA ILE A 195 -3.84 -3.98 4.11
C ILE A 195 -4.33 -2.61 4.57
N LEU A 196 -5.61 -2.52 4.88
CA LEU A 196 -6.22 -1.35 5.49
C LEU A 196 -6.16 -1.48 7.01
N GLN A 197 -5.63 -0.47 7.68
CA GLN A 197 -5.49 -0.44 9.15
C GLN A 197 -6.12 0.82 9.72
N SER A 198 -6.79 0.66 10.84
CA SER A 198 -7.22 1.74 11.73
C SER A 198 -6.20 1.88 12.86
N LEU A 199 -5.47 3.00 12.89
CA LEU A 199 -4.31 3.21 13.75
C LEU A 199 -4.42 4.53 14.51
N TYR A 200 -4.15 4.49 15.83
CA TYR A 200 -4.12 5.67 16.69
C TYR A 200 -2.94 5.60 17.66
N TYR A 201 -2.43 6.75 18.00
CA TYR A 201 -1.37 6.83 19.00
C TYR A 201 -1.96 6.80 20.42
N ALA A 202 -1.42 5.94 21.26
CA ALA A 202 -1.77 5.84 22.65
C ALA A 202 -0.55 6.08 23.54
N GLY A 203 -0.77 6.79 24.64
CA GLY A 203 0.23 6.99 25.68
C GLY A 203 0.15 5.85 26.72
N TYR A 204 1.27 5.22 26.99
CA TYR A 204 1.43 4.20 28.02
C TYR A 204 2.35 4.73 29.12
N ARG A 205 2.01 4.44 30.37
CA ARG A 205 2.81 4.69 31.56
C ARG A 205 3.29 3.40 32.18
#